data_7be1b1d98e8f4cf172a9647789505a98
#
_entry.id   7be1b1d98e8f4cf172a9647789505a98
#
_cell.length_a   1.000
_cell.length_b   1.000
_cell.length_c   1.000
_cell.angle_alpha   90.00
_cell.angle_beta   90.00
_cell.angle_gamma   90.00
#
_symmetry.space_group_name_H-M   'P 1'
#
loop_
_entity.id
_entity.type
_entity.pdbx_description
1 polymer ?
#
loop_
_entity_poly.entity_id
_entity_poly.type
_entity_poly.pdbx_seq_one_letter_code
_entity_poly.pdbx_strand_id
1 'polypeptide(L)'
;MPATATAARPKTAAKVDSSDLQTLLGYNAQSLWLQVIELFNNRMAGYDLSRFDFSMLSLIHHNPGITSRQLCNTLSLLPPNLAGKISLMQKRDLLTRVQHPGDGRAIGLHLTTAGSQMMQNAEATATQLELDVSSKLSAAEATTLLRLLQKVYL
;
A
#
# COMPACT_ATOMS: atom_id res chain seq x y z
N MET A 1 -13.61 -0.92 -61.49
CA MET A 1 -12.37 -0.78 -60.76
C MET A 1 -12.62 0.17 -59.61
N PRO A 2 -12.78 -0.28 -58.38
CA PRO A 2 -12.91 0.64 -57.22
C PRO A 2 -11.53 1.04 -56.74
N ALA A 3 -11.36 2.35 -56.49
CA ALA A 3 -10.15 2.96 -56.01
C ALA A 3 -9.90 2.60 -54.52
N THR A 4 -8.72 2.08 -54.23
CA THR A 4 -8.23 1.73 -52.91
C THR A 4 -7.99 3.02 -52.09
N ALA A 5 -8.81 3.28 -51.09
CA ALA A 5 -8.57 4.35 -50.16
C ALA A 5 -7.42 3.99 -49.24
N THR A 6 -6.29 4.67 -49.41
CA THR A 6 -5.12 4.59 -48.51
C THR A 6 -5.51 5.16 -47.14
N ALA A 7 -5.62 4.27 -46.16
CA ALA A 7 -5.85 4.68 -44.75
C ALA A 7 -4.67 5.51 -44.26
N ALA A 8 -4.93 6.77 -43.88
CA ALA A 8 -3.94 7.65 -43.30
C ALA A 8 -3.45 7.10 -41.95
N ARG A 9 -2.13 6.92 -41.80
CA ARG A 9 -1.46 6.56 -40.56
C ARG A 9 -1.84 7.56 -39.44
N PRO A 10 -2.20 7.11 -38.22
CA PRO A 10 -2.50 8.03 -37.14
C PRO A 10 -1.25 8.88 -36.85
N LYS A 11 -1.42 10.20 -36.84
CA LYS A 11 -0.41 11.17 -36.44
C LYS A 11 0.03 10.81 -35.00
N THR A 12 1.30 10.52 -34.80
CA THR A 12 1.92 10.38 -33.48
C THR A 12 1.54 11.62 -32.66
N ALA A 13 0.82 11.42 -31.55
CA ALA A 13 0.43 12.51 -30.68
C ALA A 13 1.71 13.25 -30.23
N ALA A 14 1.76 14.55 -30.41
CA ALA A 14 2.89 15.36 -29.97
C ALA A 14 3.09 15.13 -28.47
N LYS A 15 4.34 14.88 -28.06
CA LYS A 15 4.69 14.67 -26.64
C LYS A 15 4.36 15.97 -25.91
N VAL A 16 3.44 15.88 -24.93
CA VAL A 16 3.09 17.03 -24.09
C VAL A 16 4.27 17.35 -23.20
N ASP A 17 4.66 18.63 -23.14
CA ASP A 17 5.69 19.11 -22.24
C ASP A 17 5.13 19.17 -20.81
N SER A 18 5.76 18.47 -19.89
CA SER A 18 5.43 18.42 -18.46
C SER A 18 6.61 18.85 -17.57
N SER A 19 7.61 19.51 -18.14
CA SER A 19 8.84 19.88 -17.43
C SER A 19 8.57 20.72 -16.18
N ASP A 20 7.66 21.68 -16.26
CA ASP A 20 7.29 22.52 -15.11
C ASP A 20 6.66 21.71 -13.98
N LEU A 21 5.80 20.74 -14.30
CA LEU A 21 5.18 19.86 -13.30
C LEU A 21 6.23 18.99 -12.59
N GLN A 22 7.28 18.58 -13.30
CA GLN A 22 8.35 17.74 -12.72
C GLN A 22 9.20 18.49 -11.70
N THR A 23 9.09 19.81 -11.60
CA THR A 23 9.73 20.60 -10.53
C THR A 23 8.94 20.56 -9.21
N LEU A 24 7.68 20.13 -9.23
CA LEU A 24 6.78 20.15 -8.08
C LEU A 24 6.87 18.84 -7.30
N LEU A 25 7.10 18.95 -5.99
CA LEU A 25 7.14 17.78 -5.08
C LEU A 25 5.86 16.95 -5.15
N GLY A 26 4.70 17.60 -5.09
CA GLY A 26 3.40 16.92 -5.12
C GLY A 26 3.19 16.11 -6.41
N TYR A 27 3.58 16.64 -7.56
CA TYR A 27 3.50 15.92 -8.84
C TYR A 27 4.40 14.70 -8.87
N ASN A 28 5.63 14.83 -8.39
CA ASN A 28 6.58 13.70 -8.33
C ASN A 28 6.10 12.64 -7.35
N ALA A 29 5.58 13.03 -6.19
CA ALA A 29 5.01 12.11 -5.21
C ALA A 29 3.80 11.35 -5.79
N GLN A 30 2.90 12.04 -6.50
CA GLN A 30 1.77 11.41 -7.18
C GLN A 30 2.22 10.45 -8.28
N SER A 31 3.19 10.84 -9.10
CA SER A 31 3.71 10.01 -10.19
C SER A 31 4.36 8.72 -9.67
N LEU A 32 5.16 8.83 -8.62
CA LEU A 32 5.73 7.68 -7.93
C LEU A 32 4.64 6.80 -7.33
N TRP A 33 3.68 7.41 -6.66
CA TRP A 33 2.55 6.71 -6.06
C TRP A 33 1.74 5.88 -7.05
N LEU A 34 1.46 6.41 -8.25
CA LEU A 34 0.74 5.67 -9.29
C LEU A 34 1.49 4.41 -9.74
N GLN A 35 2.82 4.49 -9.86
CA GLN A 35 3.65 3.31 -10.17
C GLN A 35 3.63 2.28 -9.04
N VAL A 36 3.79 2.74 -7.80
CA VAL A 36 3.78 1.86 -6.61
C VAL A 36 2.45 1.14 -6.48
N ILE A 37 1.32 1.85 -6.66
CA ILE A 37 -0.01 1.25 -6.48
C ILE A 37 -0.35 0.23 -7.56
N GLU A 38 0.03 0.46 -8.80
CA GLU A 38 -0.15 -0.50 -9.88
C GLU A 38 0.62 -1.79 -9.60
N LEU A 39 1.89 -1.66 -9.26
CA LEU A 39 2.74 -2.81 -8.94
C LEU A 39 2.25 -3.54 -7.69
N PHE A 40 1.82 -2.81 -6.67
CA PHE A 40 1.23 -3.38 -5.45
C PHE A 40 -0.01 -4.22 -5.77
N ASN A 41 -0.97 -3.66 -6.51
CA ASN A 41 -2.21 -4.37 -6.84
C ASN A 41 -1.91 -5.67 -7.62
N ASN A 42 -0.97 -5.62 -8.54
CA ASN A 42 -0.57 -6.81 -9.32
C ASN A 42 0.09 -7.88 -8.45
N ARG A 43 1.01 -7.49 -7.56
CA ARG A 43 1.76 -8.43 -6.70
C ARG A 43 0.92 -8.97 -5.55
N MET A 44 0.01 -8.17 -5.01
CA MET A 44 -0.85 -8.55 -3.88
C MET A 44 -2.15 -9.25 -4.27
N ALA A 45 -2.45 -9.37 -5.56
CA ALA A 45 -3.68 -10.01 -6.04
C ALA A 45 -3.87 -11.44 -5.49
N GLY A 46 -2.78 -12.21 -5.35
CA GLY A 46 -2.82 -13.58 -4.79
C GLY A 46 -3.20 -13.67 -3.31
N TYR A 47 -3.09 -12.57 -2.56
CA TYR A 47 -3.46 -12.50 -1.14
C TYR A 47 -4.87 -11.96 -0.91
N ASP A 48 -5.53 -11.43 -1.95
CA ASP A 48 -6.81 -10.73 -1.85
C ASP A 48 -6.77 -9.65 -0.75
N LEU A 49 -5.73 -8.82 -0.77
CA LEU A 49 -5.51 -7.70 0.14
C LEU A 49 -5.48 -6.38 -0.63
N SER A 50 -6.35 -5.46 -0.23
CA SER A 50 -6.14 -4.06 -0.60
C SER A 50 -4.93 -3.49 0.14
N ARG A 51 -4.37 -2.37 -0.34
CA ARG A 51 -3.29 -1.65 0.37
C ARG A 51 -3.62 -1.37 1.83
N PHE A 52 -4.87 -0.96 2.05
CA PHE A 52 -5.35 -0.69 3.39
C PHE A 52 -5.35 -1.95 4.26
N ASP A 53 -5.84 -3.07 3.74
CA ASP A 53 -5.88 -4.34 4.45
C ASP A 53 -4.46 -4.80 4.79
N PHE A 54 -3.51 -4.66 3.84
CA PHE A 54 -2.10 -4.94 4.07
C PHE A 54 -1.52 -4.08 5.19
N SER A 55 -1.68 -2.74 5.12
CA SER A 55 -1.15 -1.83 6.16
C SER A 55 -1.76 -2.10 7.53
N MET A 56 -3.05 -2.37 7.60
CA MET A 56 -3.74 -2.70 8.85
C MET A 56 -3.22 -4.01 9.45
N LEU A 57 -3.12 -5.07 8.64
CA LEU A 57 -2.65 -6.37 9.11
C LEU A 57 -1.17 -6.36 9.46
N SER A 58 -0.33 -5.62 8.73
CA SER A 58 1.08 -5.42 9.04
C SER A 58 1.25 -4.70 10.39
N LEU A 59 0.48 -3.64 10.64
CA LEU A 59 0.49 -2.99 11.96
C LEU A 59 0.09 -3.93 13.09
N ILE A 60 -0.90 -4.79 12.89
CA ILE A 60 -1.32 -5.78 13.89
C ILE A 60 -0.25 -6.86 14.06
N HIS A 61 0.40 -7.28 12.98
CA HIS A 61 1.49 -8.27 13.00
C HIS A 61 2.65 -7.82 13.87
N HIS A 62 3.07 -6.57 13.69
CA HIS A 62 4.22 -6.00 14.42
C HIS A 62 3.84 -5.39 15.78
N ASN A 63 2.54 -5.26 16.09
CA ASN A 63 2.03 -4.75 17.36
C ASN A 63 0.88 -5.61 17.90
N PRO A 64 1.13 -6.86 18.30
CA PRO A 64 0.09 -7.75 18.83
C PRO A 64 -0.62 -7.11 20.04
N GLY A 65 -1.96 -7.09 20.00
CA GLY A 65 -2.78 -6.41 21.01
C GLY A 65 -3.07 -4.93 20.72
N ILE A 66 -2.66 -4.42 19.55
CA ILE A 66 -3.00 -3.05 19.13
C ILE A 66 -4.53 -2.84 19.15
N THR A 67 -4.98 -1.71 19.66
CA THR A 67 -6.40 -1.37 19.73
C THR A 67 -6.89 -0.72 18.45
N SER A 68 -8.21 -0.80 18.20
CA SER A 68 -8.84 -0.11 17.06
C SER A 68 -8.59 1.41 17.09
N ARG A 69 -8.52 2.03 18.28
CA ARG A 69 -8.20 3.46 18.42
C ARG A 69 -6.78 3.77 17.92
N GLN A 70 -5.79 2.96 18.31
CA GLN A 70 -4.41 3.12 17.84
C GLN A 70 -4.31 2.95 16.33
N LEU A 71 -4.98 1.96 15.76
CA LEU A 71 -5.04 1.77 14.30
C LEU A 71 -5.68 2.96 13.59
N CYS A 72 -6.80 3.48 14.09
CA CYS A 72 -7.43 4.68 13.52
C CYS A 72 -6.48 5.87 13.50
N ASN A 73 -5.77 6.11 14.62
CA ASN A 73 -4.83 7.22 14.72
C ASN A 73 -3.66 7.04 13.74
N THR A 74 -3.05 5.84 13.70
CA THR A 74 -1.89 5.57 12.85
C THR A 74 -2.23 5.61 11.35
N LEU A 75 -3.43 5.13 10.97
CA LEU A 75 -3.86 5.05 9.58
C LEU A 75 -4.71 6.26 9.13
N SER A 76 -4.89 7.26 10.01
CA SER A 76 -5.72 8.45 9.75
C SER A 76 -7.15 8.12 9.30
N LEU A 77 -7.79 7.18 10.01
CA LEU A 77 -9.10 6.65 9.64
C LEU A 77 -10.20 7.03 10.62
N LEU A 78 -11.41 7.03 10.10
CA LEU A 78 -12.61 7.08 10.93
C LEU A 78 -12.99 5.69 11.46
N PRO A 79 -13.41 5.57 12.74
CA PRO A 79 -13.74 4.30 13.37
C PRO A 79 -14.72 3.39 12.59
N PRO A 80 -15.80 3.90 11.97
CA PRO A 80 -16.72 3.05 11.21
C PRO A 80 -16.06 2.32 10.04
N ASN A 81 -15.14 2.98 9.34
CA ASN A 81 -14.44 2.38 8.20
C ASN A 81 -13.52 1.23 8.64
N LEU A 82 -12.86 1.39 9.78
CA LEU A 82 -12.00 0.35 10.34
C LEU A 82 -12.82 -0.85 10.83
N ALA A 83 -13.97 -0.62 11.47
CA ALA A 83 -14.79 -1.69 12.03
C ALA A 83 -15.23 -2.71 10.97
N GLY A 84 -15.66 -2.24 9.79
CA GLY A 84 -16.01 -3.10 8.66
C GLY A 84 -14.83 -3.95 8.17
N LYS A 85 -13.64 -3.36 8.10
CA LYS A 85 -12.42 -4.05 7.68
C LYS A 85 -11.98 -5.11 8.68
N ILE A 86 -12.00 -4.81 9.97
CA ILE A 86 -11.72 -5.79 11.03
C ILE A 86 -12.69 -6.97 10.94
N SER A 87 -13.99 -6.71 10.79
CA SER A 87 -15.01 -7.77 10.66
C SER A 87 -14.78 -8.64 9.42
N LEU A 88 -14.37 -8.05 8.30
CA LEU A 88 -14.02 -8.81 7.10
C LEU A 88 -12.82 -9.72 7.34
N MET A 89 -11.75 -9.22 7.96
CA MET A 89 -10.55 -10.03 8.24
C MET A 89 -10.82 -11.13 9.27
N GLN A 90 -11.73 -10.90 10.23
CA GLN A 90 -12.18 -11.95 11.14
C GLN A 90 -12.96 -13.08 10.41
N LYS A 91 -13.84 -12.71 9.45
CA LYS A 91 -14.56 -13.71 8.63
C LYS A 91 -13.62 -14.55 7.75
N ARG A 92 -12.48 -13.98 7.37
CA ARG A 92 -11.41 -14.66 6.61
C ARG A 92 -10.47 -15.47 7.51
N ASP A 93 -10.73 -15.55 8.81
CA ASP A 93 -9.86 -16.21 9.81
C ASP A 93 -8.43 -15.67 9.84
N LEU A 94 -8.23 -14.38 9.55
CA LEU A 94 -6.92 -13.73 9.57
C LEU A 94 -6.66 -12.96 10.86
N LEU A 95 -7.72 -12.61 11.59
CA LEU A 95 -7.70 -11.69 12.72
C LEU A 95 -8.59 -12.18 13.84
N THR A 96 -8.14 -12.07 15.08
CA THR A 96 -8.93 -12.31 16.29
C THR A 96 -8.90 -11.11 17.23
N ARG A 97 -9.88 -11.06 18.13
CA ARG A 97 -9.99 -10.05 19.19
C ARG A 97 -9.73 -10.72 20.52
N VAL A 98 -8.83 -10.14 21.31
CA VAL A 98 -8.50 -10.64 22.64
C VAL A 98 -8.66 -9.49 23.64
N GLN A 99 -9.19 -9.76 24.81
CA GLN A 99 -9.29 -8.77 25.87
C GLN A 99 -7.88 -8.32 26.30
N HIS A 100 -7.66 -7.01 26.43
CA HIS A 100 -6.35 -6.50 26.77
C HIS A 100 -5.99 -6.85 28.23
N PRO A 101 -4.81 -7.43 28.49
CA PRO A 101 -4.48 -7.91 29.84
C PRO A 101 -4.46 -6.84 30.93
N GLY A 102 -4.19 -5.58 30.57
CA GLY A 102 -4.09 -4.45 31.51
C GLY A 102 -5.31 -3.55 31.60
N ASP A 103 -6.31 -3.74 30.72
CA ASP A 103 -7.55 -2.97 30.71
C ASP A 103 -8.70 -3.86 30.23
N GLY A 104 -9.49 -4.35 31.15
CA GLY A 104 -10.62 -5.25 30.87
C GLY A 104 -11.72 -4.64 29.96
N ARG A 105 -11.63 -3.35 29.62
CA ARG A 105 -12.52 -2.66 28.68
C ARG A 105 -11.92 -2.53 27.29
N ALA A 106 -10.60 -2.69 27.14
CA ALA A 106 -9.91 -2.59 25.87
C ALA A 106 -9.83 -3.96 25.18
N ILE A 107 -10.10 -3.95 23.87
CA ILE A 107 -9.98 -5.12 23.02
C ILE A 107 -8.75 -4.93 22.14
N GLY A 108 -7.80 -5.83 22.28
CA GLY A 108 -6.62 -5.93 21.44
C GLY A 108 -6.89 -6.79 20.20
N LEU A 109 -6.23 -6.45 19.11
CA LEU A 109 -6.29 -7.15 17.84
C LEU A 109 -5.04 -8.00 17.67
N HIS A 110 -5.21 -9.24 17.24
CA HIS A 110 -4.12 -10.18 17.01
C HIS A 110 -4.34 -10.90 15.69
N LEU A 111 -3.27 -11.23 14.99
CA LEU A 111 -3.39 -12.16 13.87
C LEU A 111 -3.62 -13.59 14.38
N THR A 112 -4.37 -14.36 13.63
CA THR A 112 -4.41 -15.82 13.79
C THR A 112 -3.10 -16.44 13.26
N THR A 113 -2.92 -17.75 13.45
CA THR A 113 -1.78 -18.46 12.83
C THR A 113 -1.81 -18.31 11.30
N ALA A 114 -3.01 -18.46 10.70
CA ALA A 114 -3.19 -18.29 9.26
C ALA A 114 -2.89 -16.85 8.82
N GLY A 115 -3.38 -15.84 9.58
CA GLY A 115 -3.10 -14.44 9.32
C GLY A 115 -1.62 -14.11 9.42
N SER A 116 -0.91 -14.63 10.42
CA SER A 116 0.54 -14.43 10.58
C SER A 116 1.33 -15.03 9.43
N GLN A 117 1.01 -16.26 9.03
CA GLN A 117 1.68 -16.92 7.90
C GLN A 117 1.44 -16.16 6.58
N MET A 118 0.20 -15.73 6.35
CA MET A 118 -0.13 -14.93 5.16
C MET A 118 0.63 -13.60 5.17
N MET A 119 0.70 -12.89 6.31
CA MET A 119 1.41 -11.62 6.40
C MET A 119 2.91 -11.75 6.20
N GLN A 120 3.55 -12.80 6.72
CA GLN A 120 4.97 -13.07 6.43
C GLN A 120 5.23 -13.16 4.92
N ASN A 121 4.40 -13.89 4.19
CA ASN A 121 4.52 -14.03 2.74
C ASN A 121 4.22 -12.71 2.01
N ALA A 122 3.19 -11.98 2.43
CA ALA A 122 2.81 -10.71 1.84
C ALA A 122 3.88 -9.62 2.08
N GLU A 123 4.50 -9.58 3.27
CA GLU A 123 5.59 -8.65 3.58
C GLU A 123 6.86 -8.97 2.79
N ALA A 124 7.19 -10.25 2.58
CA ALA A 124 8.28 -10.65 1.69
C ALA A 124 8.02 -10.19 0.24
N THR A 125 6.76 -10.32 -0.23
CA THR A 125 6.34 -9.83 -1.55
C THR A 125 6.42 -8.30 -1.62
N ALA A 126 6.03 -7.57 -0.56
CA ALA A 126 6.15 -6.12 -0.49
C ALA A 126 7.61 -5.67 -0.50
N THR A 127 8.50 -6.35 0.22
CA THR A 127 9.93 -6.07 0.19
C THR A 127 10.51 -6.19 -1.23
N GLN A 128 10.13 -7.23 -1.96
CA GLN A 128 10.57 -7.39 -3.36
C GLN A 128 10.00 -6.29 -4.26
N LEU A 129 8.77 -5.84 -4.02
CA LEU A 129 8.16 -4.72 -4.72
C LEU A 129 8.96 -3.43 -4.51
N GLU A 130 9.39 -3.14 -3.28
CA GLU A 130 10.20 -1.95 -2.98
C GLU A 130 11.55 -1.98 -3.73
N LEU A 131 12.18 -3.14 -3.85
CA LEU A 131 13.39 -3.31 -4.65
C LEU A 131 13.15 -3.01 -6.14
N ASP A 132 12.02 -3.46 -6.68
CA ASP A 132 11.66 -3.23 -8.08
C ASP A 132 11.36 -1.74 -8.35
N VAL A 133 10.61 -1.08 -7.46
CA VAL A 133 10.31 0.36 -7.56
C VAL A 133 11.59 1.19 -7.49
N SER A 134 12.51 0.83 -6.62
CA SER A 134 13.77 1.54 -6.41
C SER A 134 14.92 1.06 -7.32
N SER A 135 14.66 0.18 -8.29
CA SER A 135 15.69 -0.49 -9.09
C SER A 135 16.62 0.45 -9.89
N LYS A 136 16.18 1.69 -10.13
CA LYS A 136 16.98 2.72 -10.80
C LYS A 136 17.87 3.52 -9.84
N LEU A 137 17.74 3.27 -8.54
CA LEU A 137 18.51 3.96 -7.49
C LEU A 137 19.58 3.01 -6.94
N SER A 138 20.73 3.57 -6.60
CA SER A 138 21.68 2.89 -5.74
C SER A 138 21.10 2.73 -4.31
N ALA A 139 21.60 1.80 -3.53
CA ALA A 139 21.15 1.62 -2.15
C ALA A 139 21.26 2.90 -1.29
N ALA A 140 22.30 3.70 -1.51
CA ALA A 140 22.50 4.98 -0.82
C ALA A 140 21.46 6.03 -1.21
N GLU A 141 21.10 6.11 -2.51
CA GLU A 141 20.05 7.01 -3.01
C GLU A 141 18.68 6.61 -2.50
N ALA A 142 18.33 5.31 -2.52
CA ALA A 142 17.07 4.79 -1.99
C ALA A 142 16.93 5.12 -0.49
N THR A 143 17.97 4.87 0.32
CA THR A 143 18.00 5.21 1.74
C THR A 143 17.82 6.73 1.96
N THR A 144 18.49 7.54 1.15
CA THR A 144 18.39 8.99 1.22
C THR A 144 17.00 9.48 0.87
N LEU A 145 16.39 8.92 -0.18
CA LEU A 145 15.04 9.27 -0.61
C LEU A 145 14.03 8.96 0.50
N LEU A 146 14.08 7.76 1.09
CA LEU A 146 13.20 7.39 2.20
C LEU A 146 13.33 8.36 3.39
N ARG A 147 14.55 8.66 3.81
CA ARG A 147 14.80 9.62 4.88
C ARG A 147 14.27 11.03 4.58
N LEU A 148 14.43 11.50 3.33
CA LEU A 148 13.93 12.82 2.92
C LEU A 148 12.40 12.85 2.86
N LEU A 149 11.75 11.80 2.34
CA LEU A 149 10.29 11.69 2.35
C LEU A 149 9.75 11.72 3.78
N GLN A 150 10.32 10.90 4.68
CA GLN A 150 9.92 10.88 6.09
C GLN A 150 10.03 12.26 6.76
N LYS A 151 11.08 13.01 6.46
CA LYS A 151 11.28 14.37 6.99
C LYS A 151 10.20 15.37 6.53
N VAL A 152 9.49 15.07 5.44
CA VAL A 152 8.43 15.96 4.93
C VAL A 152 7.11 15.76 5.67
N TYR A 153 6.81 14.53 6.13
CA TYR A 153 5.49 14.21 6.71
C TYR A 153 5.52 13.75 8.17
N LEU A 154 6.69 13.44 8.76
CA LEU A 154 6.89 13.18 10.20
C LEU A 154 7.42 14.43 10.91
#